data_6857a7b3e3b61e7e0e1a0d5c0a2fd5ae
#
_entry.id   6857a7b3e3b61e7e0e1a0d5c0a2fd5ae
#
_cell.length_a   1.000
_cell.length_b   1.000
_cell.length_c   1.000
_cell.angle_alpha   90.00
_cell.angle_beta   90.00
_cell.angle_gamma   90.00
#
_symmetry.space_group_name_H-M   'P 1'
#
loop_
_entity.id
_entity.type
_entity.pdbx_description
1 polymer ?
#
loop_
_entity_poly.entity_id
_entity_poly.type
_entity_poly.pdbx_seq_one_letter_code
_entity_poly.pdbx_strand_id
1 'polypeptide(L)'
;KNDYDKKIILNGVINKESSTIREILKFLRGTYCGPIGYEYMHISNPTERVWFRDRVEKDENALKFTNNGKYAILNKLIQAEGFEKYLHTKYVGTKRFGLDGGESLIPALEQIIKIGGQSKIKEVKIGMSHRGRLNVLANVLQKSYKRIFNEFAGEISNDGEDTAGDVKYHLGASSDREFDGNSVHVSLTDNPSHLEAVNPVVLGQARAKQFYHKDKER
;
A
#
# COMPACT_ATOMS: atom_id res chain seq x y z
N LYS A 1 -0.11 39.69 27.21
CA LYS A 1 -1.49 39.46 26.77
C LYS A 1 -1.51 39.15 25.29
N ASN A 2 -1.72 37.93 25.00
CA ASN A 2 -2.12 37.23 23.79
C ASN A 2 -1.73 37.81 22.42
N ASP A 3 -0.46 37.66 22.07
CA ASP A 3 0.00 37.82 20.67
C ASP A 3 -0.60 36.75 19.73
N TYR A 4 -1.22 35.71 20.30
CA TYR A 4 -1.84 34.60 19.53
C TYR A 4 -2.99 35.02 18.60
N ASP A 5 -3.65 36.13 18.89
CA ASP A 5 -4.79 36.64 18.13
C ASP A 5 -4.42 37.80 17.17
N LYS A 6 -3.12 38.18 17.15
CA LYS A 6 -2.61 39.14 16.16
C LYS A 6 -2.57 38.52 14.78
N LYS A 7 -3.03 39.26 13.76
CA LYS A 7 -2.90 38.83 12.35
C LYS A 7 -1.46 39.04 11.88
N ILE A 8 -0.95 38.04 11.21
CA ILE A 8 0.38 38.02 10.59
C ILE A 8 0.20 37.81 9.09
N ILE A 9 0.99 38.52 8.28
CA ILE A 9 1.04 38.36 6.83
C ILE A 9 1.85 37.08 6.57
N LEU A 10 1.29 36.16 5.79
CA LEU A 10 1.85 34.83 5.56
C LEU A 10 2.52 34.66 4.19
N ASN A 11 2.40 35.65 3.29
CA ASN A 11 2.97 35.60 1.93
C ASN A 11 2.69 34.27 1.19
N GLY A 12 1.46 33.75 1.33
CA GLY A 12 1.03 32.52 0.69
C GLY A 12 1.38 31.21 1.43
N VAL A 13 1.96 31.29 2.63
CA VAL A 13 2.10 30.10 3.49
C VAL A 13 0.70 29.67 3.94
N ILE A 14 0.44 28.35 3.96
CA ILE A 14 -0.90 27.77 4.25
C ILE A 14 -2.04 28.28 3.36
N ASN A 15 -1.73 28.69 2.10
CA ASN A 15 -2.69 29.24 1.12
C ASN A 15 -3.57 30.40 1.64
N LYS A 16 -3.07 31.17 2.59
CA LYS A 16 -3.72 32.36 3.14
C LYS A 16 -2.80 33.58 3.04
N GLU A 17 -3.36 34.75 2.78
CA GLU A 17 -2.60 36.01 2.80
C GLU A 17 -2.23 36.42 4.22
N SER A 18 -3.13 36.22 5.17
CA SER A 18 -2.92 36.52 6.58
C SER A 18 -3.69 35.56 7.47
N SER A 19 -3.17 35.31 8.67
CA SER A 19 -3.83 34.48 9.69
C SER A 19 -3.33 34.86 11.08
N THR A 20 -4.01 34.40 12.13
CA THR A 20 -3.53 34.52 13.49
C THR A 20 -2.59 33.37 13.86
N ILE A 21 -1.71 33.57 14.85
CA ILE A 21 -0.85 32.50 15.37
C ILE A 21 -1.69 31.31 15.84
N ARG A 22 -2.85 31.57 16.44
CA ARG A 22 -3.79 30.53 16.90
C ARG A 22 -4.30 29.66 15.74
N GLU A 23 -4.69 30.29 14.64
CA GLU A 23 -5.16 29.57 13.42
C GLU A 23 -4.03 28.79 12.76
N ILE A 24 -2.83 29.38 12.68
CA ILE A 24 -1.64 28.70 12.15
C ILE A 24 -1.32 27.45 12.98
N LEU A 25 -1.29 27.59 14.31
CA LEU A 25 -1.03 26.43 15.19
C LEU A 25 -2.10 25.37 15.08
N LYS A 26 -3.38 25.76 14.99
CA LYS A 26 -4.49 24.81 14.78
C LYS A 26 -4.31 24.05 13.49
N PHE A 27 -4.00 24.76 12.40
CA PHE A 27 -3.76 24.19 11.10
C PHE A 27 -2.56 23.21 11.10
N LEU A 28 -1.39 23.67 11.55
CA LEU A 28 -0.18 22.85 11.59
C LEU A 28 -0.33 21.61 12.48
N ARG A 29 -0.97 21.76 13.63
CA ARG A 29 -1.26 20.62 14.52
C ARG A 29 -2.22 19.63 13.87
N GLY A 30 -3.26 20.11 13.19
CA GLY A 30 -4.19 19.26 12.47
C GLY A 30 -3.53 18.48 11.33
N THR A 31 -2.61 19.12 10.62
CA THR A 31 -1.91 18.52 9.48
C THR A 31 -0.78 17.59 9.90
N TYR A 32 0.12 18.03 10.81
CA TYR A 32 1.37 17.33 11.08
C TYR A 32 1.44 16.61 12.43
N CYS A 33 0.50 16.86 13.33
CA CYS A 33 0.45 16.22 14.67
C CYS A 33 -0.71 15.21 14.78
N GLY A 34 -1.27 14.78 13.67
CA GLY A 34 -2.29 13.74 13.60
C GLY A 34 -1.69 12.33 13.62
N PRO A 35 -2.52 11.29 13.33
CA PRO A 35 -2.07 9.91 13.30
C PRO A 35 -1.25 9.55 12.05
N ILE A 36 -1.11 10.46 11.09
CA ILE A 36 -0.36 10.27 9.84
C ILE A 36 0.89 11.14 9.89
N GLY A 37 2.08 10.54 9.71
CA GLY A 37 3.33 11.24 9.50
C GLY A 37 3.60 11.48 8.02
N TYR A 38 4.16 12.64 7.68
CA TYR A 38 4.53 12.99 6.31
C TYR A 38 6.02 13.26 6.22
N GLU A 39 6.72 12.41 5.45
CA GLU A 39 8.16 12.50 5.26
C GLU A 39 8.50 12.89 3.81
N TYR A 40 8.65 14.17 3.53
CA TYR A 40 8.97 14.68 2.19
C TYR A 40 10.11 15.71 2.17
N MET A 41 10.62 16.12 3.34
CA MET A 41 11.66 17.15 3.43
C MET A 41 13.02 16.70 2.89
N HIS A 42 13.22 15.37 2.73
CA HIS A 42 14.42 14.79 2.11
C HIS A 42 14.44 14.95 0.58
N ILE A 43 13.31 15.30 -0.04
CA ILE A 43 13.23 15.50 -1.50
C ILE A 43 14.08 16.73 -1.86
N SER A 44 15.13 16.52 -2.64
CA SER A 44 16.07 17.57 -3.01
C SER A 44 15.52 18.55 -4.05
N ASN A 45 14.62 18.09 -4.93
CA ASN A 45 13.97 18.95 -5.91
C ASN A 45 12.95 19.89 -5.23
N PRO A 46 13.17 21.23 -5.26
CA PRO A 46 12.27 22.17 -4.59
C PRO A 46 10.84 22.15 -5.14
N THR A 47 10.66 21.96 -6.43
CA THR A 47 9.33 21.94 -7.07
C THR A 47 8.52 20.74 -6.61
N GLU A 48 9.11 19.55 -6.55
CA GLU A 48 8.46 18.36 -6.03
C GLU A 48 8.13 18.51 -4.54
N ARG A 49 9.07 19.04 -3.75
CA ARG A 49 8.86 19.26 -2.32
C ARG A 49 7.72 20.25 -2.05
N VAL A 50 7.64 21.33 -2.82
CA VAL A 50 6.52 22.29 -2.75
C VAL A 50 5.20 21.62 -3.14
N TRP A 51 5.19 20.80 -4.18
CA TRP A 51 4.00 20.05 -4.58
C TRP A 51 3.49 19.15 -3.45
N PHE A 52 4.38 18.40 -2.78
CA PHE A 52 4.01 17.57 -1.64
C PHE A 52 3.45 18.39 -0.48
N ARG A 53 4.13 19.47 -0.13
CA ARG A 53 3.67 20.38 0.92
C ARG A 53 2.25 20.88 0.61
N ASP A 54 2.06 21.43 -0.58
CA ASP A 54 0.78 22.01 -0.98
C ASP A 54 -0.33 20.94 -1.03
N ARG A 55 0.01 19.71 -1.37
CA ARG A 55 -0.92 18.58 -1.36
C ARG A 55 -1.31 18.18 0.07
N VAL A 56 -0.35 18.09 0.98
CA VAL A 56 -0.57 17.74 2.38
C VAL A 56 -1.33 18.85 3.13
N GLU A 57 -1.00 20.11 2.83
CA GLU A 57 -1.58 21.27 3.49
C GLU A 57 -2.91 21.74 2.88
N LYS A 58 -3.26 21.30 1.69
CA LYS A 58 -4.48 21.73 1.00
C LYS A 58 -5.75 21.18 1.62
N ASP A 59 -5.70 19.94 2.04
CA ASP A 59 -6.84 19.24 2.61
C ASP A 59 -6.78 19.33 4.15
N GLU A 60 -7.34 20.38 4.70
CA GLU A 60 -7.60 20.47 6.15
C GLU A 60 -8.43 19.24 6.59
N ASN A 61 -7.72 18.16 6.92
CA ASN A 61 -8.22 17.16 7.86
C ASN A 61 -9.41 16.30 7.47
N ALA A 62 -9.68 15.98 6.25
CA ALA A 62 -10.71 14.97 6.12
C ALA A 62 -10.58 14.18 4.84
N LEU A 63 -9.88 13.06 4.92
CA LEU A 63 -10.26 11.91 4.11
C LEU A 63 -11.72 11.58 4.42
N LYS A 64 -12.65 12.25 3.72
CA LYS A 64 -14.09 11.97 3.85
C LYS A 64 -14.41 10.76 3.01
N PHE A 65 -14.39 9.61 3.64
CA PHE A 65 -14.87 8.39 2.99
C PHE A 65 -16.39 8.47 2.77
N THR A 66 -16.83 8.19 1.55
CA THR A 66 -18.25 7.92 1.26
C THR A 66 -18.68 6.65 2.00
N ASN A 67 -19.99 6.45 2.19
CA ASN A 67 -20.50 5.22 2.79
C ASN A 67 -20.03 3.98 2.01
N ASN A 68 -20.10 4.02 0.68
CA ASN A 68 -19.60 2.93 -0.18
C ASN A 68 -18.10 2.68 0.03
N GLY A 69 -17.30 3.73 0.18
CA GLY A 69 -15.88 3.62 0.51
C GLY A 69 -15.64 2.94 1.86
N LYS A 70 -16.42 3.30 2.89
CA LYS A 70 -16.35 2.65 4.21
C LYS A 70 -16.73 1.17 4.14
N TYR A 71 -17.78 0.83 3.39
CA TYR A 71 -18.17 -0.57 3.17
C TYR A 71 -17.09 -1.35 2.43
N ALA A 72 -16.47 -0.78 1.41
CA ALA A 72 -15.39 -1.43 0.69
C ALA A 72 -14.18 -1.71 1.60
N ILE A 73 -13.79 -0.75 2.44
CA ILE A 73 -12.72 -0.92 3.43
C ILE A 73 -13.09 -2.01 4.44
N LEU A 74 -14.29 -1.94 5.03
CA LEU A 74 -14.77 -2.92 6.01
C LEU A 74 -14.78 -4.34 5.42
N ASN A 75 -15.28 -4.49 4.20
CA ASN A 75 -15.32 -5.78 3.52
C ASN A 75 -13.91 -6.37 3.35
N LYS A 76 -12.94 -5.55 2.95
CA LYS A 76 -11.54 -5.98 2.82
C LYS A 76 -10.89 -6.33 4.15
N LEU A 77 -11.21 -5.61 5.22
CA LEU A 77 -10.75 -5.95 6.57
C LEU A 77 -11.33 -7.29 7.04
N ILE A 78 -12.63 -7.53 6.82
CA ILE A 78 -13.29 -8.79 7.15
C ILE A 78 -12.68 -9.95 6.34
N GLN A 79 -12.41 -9.77 5.04
CA GLN A 79 -11.76 -10.76 4.20
C GLN A 79 -10.35 -11.10 4.72
N ALA A 80 -9.57 -10.07 5.06
CA ALA A 80 -8.21 -10.25 5.57
C ALA A 80 -8.19 -11.01 6.90
N GLU A 81 -8.96 -10.55 7.87
CA GLU A 81 -9.04 -11.18 9.19
C GLU A 81 -9.66 -12.57 9.12
N GLY A 82 -10.74 -12.74 8.38
CA GLY A 82 -11.43 -14.02 8.23
C GLY A 82 -10.55 -15.09 7.59
N PHE A 83 -9.74 -14.72 6.59
CA PHE A 83 -8.78 -15.63 5.99
C PHE A 83 -7.73 -16.11 7.00
N GLU A 84 -7.16 -15.21 7.78
CA GLU A 84 -6.15 -15.57 8.77
C GLU A 84 -6.72 -16.37 9.94
N LYS A 85 -7.92 -16.03 10.41
CA LYS A 85 -8.64 -16.82 11.43
C LYS A 85 -8.94 -18.24 10.93
N TYR A 86 -9.36 -18.37 9.68
CA TYR A 86 -9.58 -19.70 9.08
C TYR A 86 -8.30 -20.52 9.04
N LEU A 87 -7.20 -19.93 8.54
CA LEU A 87 -5.90 -20.62 8.53
C LEU A 87 -5.42 -20.99 9.94
N HIS A 88 -5.68 -20.11 10.92
CA HIS A 88 -5.33 -20.38 12.32
C HIS A 88 -6.06 -21.60 12.88
N THR A 89 -7.34 -21.71 12.58
CA THR A 89 -8.17 -22.80 13.09
C THR A 89 -7.90 -24.11 12.35
N LYS A 90 -7.68 -24.02 11.03
CA LYS A 90 -7.55 -25.22 10.17
C LYS A 90 -6.14 -25.81 10.20
N TYR A 91 -5.11 -24.99 10.27
CA TYR A 91 -3.71 -25.39 10.18
C TYR A 91 -2.95 -25.04 11.45
N VAL A 92 -3.35 -25.67 12.55
CA VAL A 92 -2.74 -25.48 13.87
C VAL A 92 -1.25 -25.86 13.84
N GLY A 93 -0.39 -25.02 14.45
CA GLY A 93 1.04 -25.27 14.51
C GLY A 93 1.82 -24.96 13.23
N THR A 94 1.17 -24.66 12.12
CA THR A 94 1.84 -24.29 10.86
C THR A 94 2.19 -22.81 10.87
N LYS A 95 3.40 -22.46 10.42
CA LYS A 95 3.78 -21.05 10.20
C LYS A 95 2.87 -20.41 9.18
N ARG A 96 2.34 -19.21 9.47
CA ARG A 96 1.39 -18.49 8.61
C ARG A 96 1.82 -17.06 8.33
N PHE A 97 2.67 -16.49 9.20
CA PHE A 97 3.13 -15.10 9.11
C PHE A 97 1.99 -14.11 8.82
N GLY A 98 0.98 -14.10 9.71
CA GLY A 98 -0.22 -13.29 9.55
C GLY A 98 0.02 -11.79 9.64
N LEU A 99 -1.00 -11.02 9.25
CA LEU A 99 -1.01 -9.55 9.31
C LEU A 99 -1.33 -8.99 10.69
N ASP A 100 -1.59 -9.81 11.68
CA ASP A 100 -2.12 -9.43 13.00
C ASP A 100 -1.82 -7.98 13.42
N GLY A 101 -2.85 -7.13 13.45
CA GLY A 101 -2.75 -5.70 13.71
C GLY A 101 -2.39 -4.82 12.49
N GLY A 102 -2.12 -5.40 11.33
CA GLY A 102 -1.78 -4.71 10.09
C GLY A 102 -2.77 -4.97 8.94
N GLU A 103 -4.00 -5.41 9.23
CA GLU A 103 -5.01 -5.80 8.23
C GLU A 103 -5.38 -4.66 7.27
N SER A 104 -5.18 -3.41 7.69
CA SER A 104 -5.38 -2.23 6.85
C SER A 104 -4.45 -2.17 5.63
N LEU A 105 -3.37 -2.97 5.59
CA LEU A 105 -2.53 -3.13 4.40
C LEU A 105 -3.35 -3.60 3.19
N ILE A 106 -4.32 -4.48 3.38
CA ILE A 106 -5.12 -5.03 2.27
C ILE A 106 -5.98 -3.96 1.59
N PRO A 107 -6.85 -3.21 2.29
CA PRO A 107 -7.58 -2.12 1.64
C PRO A 107 -6.65 -0.99 1.13
N ALA A 108 -5.49 -0.75 1.75
CA ALA A 108 -4.53 0.23 1.27
C ALA A 108 -3.94 -0.17 -0.09
N LEU A 109 -3.46 -1.40 -0.25
CA LEU A 109 -2.96 -1.91 -1.54
C LEU A 109 -4.03 -1.91 -2.61
N GLU A 110 -5.26 -2.34 -2.29
CA GLU A 110 -6.40 -2.28 -3.22
C GLU A 110 -6.65 -0.85 -3.71
N GLN A 111 -6.60 0.13 -2.82
CA GLN A 111 -6.80 1.52 -3.20
C GLN A 111 -5.66 2.08 -4.05
N ILE A 112 -4.41 1.73 -3.73
CA ILE A 112 -3.23 2.13 -4.52
C ILE A 112 -3.34 1.57 -5.95
N ILE A 113 -3.63 0.28 -6.10
CA ILE A 113 -3.74 -0.39 -7.39
C ILE A 113 -4.91 0.19 -8.19
N LYS A 114 -6.06 0.44 -7.53
CA LYS A 114 -7.23 1.06 -8.14
C LYS A 114 -6.91 2.44 -8.70
N ILE A 115 -6.32 3.33 -7.88
CA ILE A 115 -5.95 4.68 -8.32
C ILE A 115 -4.90 4.61 -9.43
N GLY A 116 -3.93 3.71 -9.32
CA GLY A 116 -2.94 3.46 -10.36
C GLY A 116 -3.60 3.06 -11.68
N GLY A 117 -4.55 2.13 -11.64
CA GLY A 117 -5.31 1.71 -12.83
C GLY A 117 -6.11 2.86 -13.45
N GLN A 118 -6.81 3.63 -12.65
CA GLN A 118 -7.53 4.83 -13.11
C GLN A 118 -6.58 5.88 -13.71
N SER A 119 -5.33 5.93 -13.23
CA SER A 119 -4.26 6.79 -13.76
C SER A 119 -3.51 6.16 -14.94
N LYS A 120 -4.01 5.07 -15.52
CA LYS A 120 -3.44 4.36 -16.67
C LYS A 120 -2.08 3.69 -16.42
N ILE A 121 -1.74 3.41 -15.17
CA ILE A 121 -0.57 2.58 -14.84
C ILE A 121 -0.82 1.18 -15.42
N LYS A 122 0.21 0.60 -16.04
CA LYS A 122 0.14 -0.70 -16.71
C LYS A 122 0.65 -1.85 -15.85
N GLU A 123 1.65 -1.59 -15.03
CA GLU A 123 2.27 -2.61 -14.18
C GLU A 123 2.49 -2.09 -12.76
N VAL A 124 2.25 -2.97 -11.78
CA VAL A 124 2.58 -2.76 -10.38
C VAL A 124 3.44 -3.93 -9.91
N LYS A 125 4.63 -3.62 -9.39
CA LYS A 125 5.53 -4.60 -8.80
C LYS A 125 5.51 -4.48 -7.29
N ILE A 126 5.20 -5.57 -6.60
CA ILE A 126 5.17 -5.64 -5.15
C ILE A 126 6.37 -6.45 -4.67
N GLY A 127 7.17 -5.88 -3.78
CA GLY A 127 8.19 -6.58 -3.02
C GLY A 127 7.82 -6.55 -1.55
N MET A 128 7.79 -7.71 -0.92
CA MET A 128 7.50 -7.83 0.50
C MET A 128 8.09 -9.10 1.09
N SER A 129 8.42 -9.05 2.37
CA SER A 129 8.81 -10.23 3.14
C SER A 129 7.60 -11.14 3.44
N HIS A 130 7.77 -12.11 4.32
CA HIS A 130 6.78 -13.14 4.60
C HIS A 130 5.53 -12.66 5.35
N ARG A 131 5.62 -11.60 6.17
CA ARG A 131 4.49 -11.15 7.01
C ARG A 131 3.35 -10.60 6.14
N GLY A 132 2.19 -11.25 6.27
CA GLY A 132 0.99 -10.92 5.49
C GLY A 132 1.02 -11.35 4.02
N ARG A 133 2.07 -12.05 3.57
CA ARG A 133 2.23 -12.44 2.17
C ARG A 133 1.09 -13.32 1.65
N LEU A 134 0.65 -14.30 2.43
CA LEU A 134 -0.49 -15.15 2.05
C LEU A 134 -1.77 -14.36 1.89
N ASN A 135 -1.97 -13.36 2.74
CA ASN A 135 -3.13 -12.47 2.66
C ASN A 135 -3.09 -11.58 1.41
N VAL A 136 -1.92 -11.05 1.07
CA VAL A 136 -1.71 -10.29 -0.18
C VAL A 136 -1.93 -11.18 -1.40
N LEU A 137 -1.42 -12.41 -1.40
CA LEU A 137 -1.66 -13.38 -2.48
C LEU A 137 -3.16 -13.65 -2.67
N ALA A 138 -3.90 -13.87 -1.59
CA ALA A 138 -5.33 -14.17 -1.65
C ALA A 138 -6.18 -12.93 -1.99
N ASN A 139 -6.04 -11.85 -1.22
CA ASN A 139 -6.99 -10.74 -1.22
C ASN A 139 -6.59 -9.57 -2.14
N VAL A 140 -5.33 -9.51 -2.60
CA VAL A 140 -4.85 -8.48 -3.53
C VAL A 140 -4.60 -9.09 -4.92
N LEU A 141 -3.81 -10.16 -5.00
CA LEU A 141 -3.52 -10.84 -6.28
C LEU A 141 -4.60 -11.83 -6.71
N GLN A 142 -5.60 -12.08 -5.87
CA GLN A 142 -6.72 -12.99 -6.16
C GLN A 142 -6.30 -14.43 -6.46
N LYS A 143 -5.19 -14.89 -5.87
CA LYS A 143 -4.81 -16.32 -5.90
C LYS A 143 -5.92 -17.12 -5.23
N SER A 144 -6.39 -18.21 -5.89
CA SER A 144 -7.52 -18.97 -5.38
C SER A 144 -7.21 -19.61 -4.01
N TYR A 145 -8.17 -19.57 -3.12
CA TYR A 145 -8.05 -20.22 -1.80
C TYR A 145 -7.76 -21.71 -1.92
N LYS A 146 -8.36 -22.38 -2.92
CA LYS A 146 -8.12 -23.79 -3.20
C LYS A 146 -6.62 -24.07 -3.42
N ARG A 147 -5.96 -23.23 -4.23
CA ARG A 147 -4.53 -23.39 -4.51
C ARG A 147 -3.70 -23.17 -3.24
N ILE A 148 -4.03 -22.14 -2.44
CA ILE A 148 -3.34 -21.87 -1.17
C ILE A 148 -3.53 -23.03 -0.19
N PHE A 149 -4.75 -23.58 -0.08
CA PHE A 149 -5.03 -24.68 0.85
C PHE A 149 -4.36 -26.00 0.42
N ASN A 150 -4.26 -26.26 -0.88
CA ASN A 150 -3.51 -27.42 -1.40
C ASN A 150 -2.01 -27.30 -1.04
N GLU A 151 -1.44 -26.10 -1.15
CA GLU A 151 -0.06 -25.85 -0.72
C GLU A 151 0.14 -26.08 0.80
N PHE A 152 -0.88 -25.83 1.63
CA PHE A 152 -0.85 -26.17 3.05
C PHE A 152 -0.99 -27.68 3.31
N ALA A 153 -1.77 -28.38 2.49
CA ALA A 153 -1.96 -29.82 2.58
C ALA A 153 -0.73 -30.62 2.09
N GLY A 154 0.25 -29.95 1.45
CA GLY A 154 1.40 -30.63 0.85
C GLY A 154 1.06 -31.33 -0.47
N GLU A 155 -0.09 -31.02 -1.06
CA GLU A 155 -0.46 -31.52 -2.38
C GLU A 155 0.37 -30.79 -3.44
N ILE A 156 1.17 -31.55 -4.19
CA ILE A 156 1.95 -31.05 -5.33
C ILE A 156 0.96 -30.56 -6.38
N SER A 157 1.09 -29.29 -6.80
CA SER A 157 0.35 -28.81 -7.96
C SER A 157 0.84 -29.61 -9.19
N ASN A 158 -0.07 -30.03 -10.08
CA ASN A 158 0.25 -30.78 -11.30
C ASN A 158 1.21 -30.05 -12.27
N ASP A 159 1.64 -28.85 -11.91
CA ASP A 159 2.55 -28.00 -12.70
C ASP A 159 4.04 -28.29 -12.44
N GLY A 160 4.36 -29.37 -11.72
CA GLY A 160 5.73 -29.91 -11.60
C GLY A 160 6.67 -29.12 -10.69
N GLU A 161 6.20 -28.11 -9.99
CA GLU A 161 6.99 -27.39 -8.99
C GLU A 161 6.88 -28.09 -7.62
N ASP A 162 7.97 -28.68 -7.19
CA ASP A 162 8.12 -29.35 -5.89
C ASP A 162 8.12 -28.30 -4.78
N THR A 163 6.93 -27.99 -4.24
CA THR A 163 6.79 -27.00 -3.17
C THR A 163 7.03 -27.64 -1.80
N ALA A 164 8.29 -27.83 -1.45
CA ALA A 164 8.67 -28.25 -0.10
C ALA A 164 8.13 -27.23 0.95
N GLY A 165 7.63 -27.75 2.07
CA GLY A 165 6.78 -27.08 3.06
C GLY A 165 7.01 -25.62 3.47
N ASP A 166 8.22 -25.05 3.35
CA ASP A 166 8.50 -23.65 3.72
C ASP A 166 8.43 -22.67 2.51
N VAL A 167 8.41 -23.17 1.29
CA VAL A 167 8.50 -22.38 0.05
C VAL A 167 7.24 -21.55 -0.22
N LYS A 168 6.06 -21.99 0.24
CA LYS A 168 4.78 -21.29 0.02
C LYS A 168 4.77 -19.81 0.46
N TYR A 169 5.59 -19.44 1.44
CA TYR A 169 5.71 -18.06 1.91
C TYR A 169 6.66 -17.20 1.08
N HIS A 170 7.37 -17.79 0.14
CA HIS A 170 8.39 -17.14 -0.67
C HIS A 170 7.99 -17.04 -2.13
N LEU A 171 7.03 -17.85 -2.57
CA LEU A 171 6.56 -17.86 -3.95
C LEU A 171 5.96 -16.51 -4.36
N GLY A 172 6.27 -16.10 -5.57
CA GLY A 172 5.63 -15.00 -6.25
C GLY A 172 4.29 -15.40 -6.88
N ALA A 173 3.60 -14.43 -7.38
CA ALA A 173 2.41 -14.61 -8.21
C ALA A 173 2.15 -13.36 -9.03
N SER A 174 1.37 -13.49 -10.09
CA SER A 174 0.88 -12.32 -10.83
C SER A 174 -0.57 -12.51 -11.23
N SER A 175 -1.26 -11.42 -11.42
CA SER A 175 -2.64 -11.38 -11.94
C SER A 175 -2.90 -10.06 -12.64
N ASP A 176 -3.83 -10.07 -13.59
CA ASP A 176 -4.31 -8.87 -14.22
C ASP A 176 -5.57 -8.37 -13.50
N ARG A 177 -5.61 -7.06 -13.25
CA ARG A 177 -6.72 -6.39 -12.57
C ARG A 177 -7.25 -5.30 -13.48
N GLU A 178 -8.56 -5.21 -13.62
CA GLU A 178 -9.19 -4.18 -14.45
C GLU A 178 -9.82 -3.07 -13.62
N PHE A 179 -9.57 -1.83 -14.03
CA PHE A 179 -10.12 -0.63 -13.41
C PHE A 179 -10.51 0.37 -14.50
N ASP A 180 -11.80 0.62 -14.62
CA ASP A 180 -12.37 1.59 -15.57
C ASP A 180 -11.85 1.39 -17.02
N GLY A 181 -11.78 0.12 -17.45
CA GLY A 181 -11.33 -0.26 -18.79
C GLY A 181 -9.80 -0.23 -19.00
N ASN A 182 -9.02 -0.03 -17.94
CA ASN A 182 -7.57 -0.20 -17.97
C ASN A 182 -7.15 -1.46 -17.22
N SER A 183 -6.39 -2.34 -17.91
CA SER A 183 -5.79 -3.53 -17.30
C SER A 183 -4.46 -3.16 -16.65
N VAL A 184 -4.29 -3.58 -15.39
CA VAL A 184 -3.07 -3.41 -14.60
C VAL A 184 -2.50 -4.79 -14.29
N HIS A 185 -1.30 -5.06 -14.75
CA HIS A 185 -0.58 -6.28 -14.37
C HIS A 185 0.04 -6.11 -12.99
N VAL A 186 -0.47 -6.83 -11.99
CA VAL A 186 0.04 -6.79 -10.62
C VAL A 186 0.85 -8.05 -10.37
N SER A 187 2.09 -7.90 -9.92
CA SER A 187 2.95 -9.03 -9.60
C SER A 187 3.63 -8.86 -8.25
N LEU A 188 3.66 -9.96 -7.50
CA LEU A 188 4.39 -10.10 -6.26
C LEU A 188 5.69 -10.87 -6.54
N THR A 189 6.82 -10.22 -6.31
CA THR A 189 8.15 -10.81 -6.53
C THR A 189 8.43 -11.92 -5.51
N ASP A 190 9.08 -12.98 -5.96
CA ASP A 190 9.61 -14.01 -5.06
C ASP A 190 10.53 -13.38 -4.02
N ASN A 191 10.55 -13.95 -2.81
CA ASN A 191 11.31 -13.38 -1.70
C ASN A 191 11.90 -14.47 -0.81
N PRO A 192 13.19 -14.40 -0.45
CA PRO A 192 13.75 -15.26 0.61
C PRO A 192 13.23 -14.84 1.99
N SER A 193 13.54 -15.62 3.02
CA SER A 193 13.16 -15.30 4.40
C SER A 193 13.81 -14.03 4.97
N HIS A 194 14.82 -13.49 4.30
CA HIS A 194 15.55 -12.31 4.77
C HIS A 194 14.72 -11.04 4.58
N LEU A 195 14.61 -10.23 5.62
CA LEU A 195 13.98 -8.92 5.54
C LEU A 195 14.78 -8.00 4.64
N GLU A 196 14.10 -7.13 3.89
CA GLU A 196 14.66 -6.12 3.00
C GLU A 196 15.44 -6.64 1.78
N ALA A 197 15.75 -7.93 1.71
CA ALA A 197 16.52 -8.51 0.59
C ALA A 197 15.84 -8.33 -0.78
N VAL A 198 14.51 -8.21 -0.81
CA VAL A 198 13.73 -8.00 -2.04
C VAL A 198 13.74 -6.55 -2.53
N ASN A 199 14.12 -5.58 -1.70
CA ASN A 199 14.05 -4.16 -2.05
C ASN A 199 14.83 -3.82 -3.34
N PRO A 200 16.13 -4.16 -3.47
CA PRO A 200 16.85 -3.89 -4.71
C PRO A 200 16.32 -4.72 -5.89
N VAL A 201 15.79 -5.91 -5.64
CA VAL A 201 15.22 -6.79 -6.69
C VAL A 201 13.99 -6.17 -7.31
N VAL A 202 13.01 -5.75 -6.50
CA VAL A 202 11.78 -5.14 -6.99
C VAL A 202 12.04 -3.81 -7.70
N LEU A 203 12.99 -3.01 -7.19
CA LEU A 203 13.40 -1.77 -7.85
C LEU A 203 14.07 -2.04 -9.20
N GLY A 204 14.94 -3.05 -9.27
CA GLY A 204 15.56 -3.48 -10.52
C GLY A 204 14.55 -3.98 -11.55
N GLN A 205 13.57 -4.78 -11.11
CA GLN A 205 12.48 -5.23 -11.98
C GLN A 205 11.63 -4.06 -12.50
N ALA A 206 11.27 -3.12 -11.64
CA ALA A 206 10.53 -1.91 -12.04
C ALA A 206 11.33 -1.09 -13.05
N ARG A 207 12.62 -0.88 -12.80
CA ARG A 207 13.51 -0.15 -13.71
C ARG A 207 13.66 -0.84 -15.06
N ALA A 208 13.79 -2.16 -15.09
CA ALA A 208 13.83 -2.93 -16.33
C ALA A 208 12.55 -2.76 -17.15
N LYS A 209 11.37 -2.82 -16.51
CA LYS A 209 10.10 -2.60 -17.17
C LYS A 209 9.98 -1.18 -17.74
N GLN A 210 10.36 -0.17 -16.99
CA GLN A 210 10.44 1.21 -17.49
C GLN A 210 11.32 1.32 -18.72
N PHE A 211 12.47 0.67 -18.71
CA PHE A 211 13.40 0.65 -19.85
C PHE A 211 12.77 0.02 -21.09
N TYR A 212 12.15 -1.16 -20.95
CA TYR A 212 11.49 -1.86 -22.04
C TYR A 212 10.28 -1.11 -22.61
N HIS A 213 9.51 -0.45 -21.75
CA HIS A 213 8.37 0.38 -22.16
C HIS A 213 8.77 1.77 -22.64
N LYS A 214 10.08 2.08 -22.66
CA LYS A 214 10.62 3.41 -23.02
C LYS A 214 10.08 4.55 -22.13
N ASP A 215 9.66 4.22 -20.93
CA ASP A 215 9.23 5.18 -19.89
C ASP A 215 10.48 5.74 -19.18
N LYS A 216 11.21 6.63 -19.89
CA LYS A 216 12.53 7.11 -19.45
C LYS A 216 12.48 8.37 -18.61
N GLU A 217 11.37 9.05 -18.55
CA GLU A 217 11.25 10.40 -17.97
C GLU A 217 10.83 10.41 -16.50
N ARG A 218 10.94 9.27 -15.80
CA ARG A 218 10.59 9.14 -14.39
C ARG A 218 11.70 8.56 -13.55
#